data_d22be23dff6ccf6e5abe4468b96a6d72
#
_entry.id   d22be23dff6ccf6e5abe4468b96a6d72
#
_cell.length_a   1.000
_cell.length_b   1.000
_cell.length_c   1.000
_cell.angle_alpha   90.00
_cell.angle_beta   90.00
_cell.angle_gamma   90.00
#
_symmetry.space_group_name_H-M   'P 1'
#
loop_
_entity.id
_entity.type
_entity.pdbx_description
1 polymer ?
#
loop_
_entity_poly.entity_id
_entity_poly.type
_entity_poly.pdbx_seq_one_letter_code
_entity_poly.pdbx_strand_id
1 'polypeptide(L)'
;PLLHQEIFGPYSIIIRCTDAEEMKMVALNLEGQLTTTLMATENDILKNEELVETLKDVCGRLVLNGVPTGVEVCLAMQHGGPFPATTDSRFTSVGADGIKRFARPIAFQNWPDILLPDELKNANPLNIWRTVDNKPSTDKLV
;
A
#
# COMPACT_ATOMS: atom_id res chain seq x y z
N PRO A 1 13.29 24.40 -1.20
CA PRO A 1 14.05 23.18 -1.54
C PRO A 1 14.46 22.38 -0.30
N LEU A 2 15.01 23.02 0.76
CA LEU A 2 15.41 22.31 1.99
C LEU A 2 14.24 21.71 2.78
N LEU A 3 13.03 22.26 2.66
CA LEU A 3 11.83 21.80 3.38
C LEU A 3 11.24 20.49 2.82
N HIS A 4 11.64 20.11 1.61
CA HIS A 4 11.16 18.89 0.95
C HIS A 4 12.24 17.79 0.92
N GLN A 5 13.42 18.04 1.45
CA GLN A 5 14.52 17.10 1.43
C GLN A 5 14.54 16.29 2.72
N GLU A 6 14.63 14.97 2.61
CA GLU A 6 14.85 14.11 3.76
C GLU A 6 16.23 14.40 4.37
N ILE A 7 16.26 14.65 5.67
CA ILE A 7 17.49 14.91 6.43
C ILE A 7 17.68 13.78 7.44
N PHE A 8 18.67 12.94 7.22
CA PHE A 8 19.02 11.86 8.14
C PHE A 8 19.68 12.43 9.39
N GLY A 9 18.90 12.73 10.44
CA GLY A 9 19.39 13.28 11.68
C GLY A 9 18.22 13.68 12.60
N PRO A 10 18.49 14.21 13.80
CA PRO A 10 17.50 14.67 14.76
C PRO A 10 16.90 16.01 14.27
N TYR A 11 16.07 15.95 13.24
CA TYR A 11 15.48 17.11 12.59
C TYR A 11 13.98 16.90 12.39
N SER A 12 13.19 17.92 12.66
CA SER A 12 11.78 17.99 12.32
C SER A 12 11.36 19.42 12.01
N ILE A 13 10.26 19.56 11.27
CA ILE A 13 9.66 20.85 10.93
C ILE A 13 8.30 20.94 11.60
N ILE A 14 8.03 22.09 12.22
CA ILE A 14 6.72 22.43 12.76
C ILE A 14 6.15 23.55 11.93
N ILE A 15 5.01 23.28 11.28
CA ILE A 15 4.26 24.27 10.51
C ILE A 15 2.99 24.60 11.31
N ARG A 16 2.79 25.87 11.64
CA ARG A 16 1.57 26.34 12.28
C ARG A 16 0.62 26.84 11.22
N CYS A 17 -0.54 26.22 11.13
CA CYS A 17 -1.61 26.60 10.23
C CYS A 17 -2.69 27.37 11.01
N THR A 18 -3.30 28.35 10.40
CA THR A 18 -4.36 29.18 10.98
C THR A 18 -5.71 28.45 10.99
N ASP A 19 -5.90 27.57 10.01
CA ASP A 19 -7.12 26.80 9.81
C ASP A 19 -6.86 25.50 9.02
N ALA A 20 -7.92 24.75 8.75
CA ALA A 20 -7.85 23.51 8.03
C ALA A 20 -7.53 23.67 6.53
N GLU A 21 -7.90 24.80 5.93
CA GLU A 21 -7.59 25.09 4.52
C GLU A 21 -6.09 25.33 4.34
N GLU A 22 -5.47 26.07 5.22
CA GLU A 22 -4.02 26.23 5.20
C GLU A 22 -3.31 24.90 5.45
N MET A 23 -3.81 24.08 6.36
CA MET A 23 -3.28 22.73 6.60
C MET A 23 -3.40 21.85 5.35
N LYS A 24 -4.52 21.89 4.65
CA LYS A 24 -4.73 21.19 3.38
C LYS A 24 -3.75 21.69 2.31
N MET A 25 -3.53 23.00 2.21
CA MET A 25 -2.55 23.54 1.29
C MET A 25 -1.12 23.07 1.59
N VAL A 26 -0.77 22.95 2.87
CA VAL A 26 0.52 22.34 3.26
C VAL A 26 0.58 20.89 2.82
N ALA A 27 -0.48 20.11 3.07
CA ALA A 27 -0.55 18.70 2.69
C ALA A 27 -0.41 18.49 1.17
N LEU A 28 -1.05 19.33 0.36
CA LEU A 28 -0.95 19.30 -1.11
C LEU A 28 0.47 19.57 -1.64
N ASN A 29 1.31 20.21 -0.85
CA ASN A 29 2.71 20.47 -1.20
C ASN A 29 3.69 19.42 -0.68
N LEU A 30 3.21 18.38 0.02
CA LEU A 30 4.06 17.26 0.42
C LEU A 30 4.32 16.35 -0.77
N GLU A 31 5.54 15.86 -0.86
CA GLU A 31 5.87 14.72 -1.72
C GLU A 31 5.30 13.43 -1.12
N GLY A 32 5.33 12.34 -1.86
CA GLY A 32 4.86 11.03 -1.39
C GLY A 32 5.53 10.59 -0.09
N GLN A 33 4.73 10.20 0.89
CA GLN A 33 5.15 9.81 2.23
C GLN A 33 4.82 8.33 2.49
N LEU A 34 5.63 7.66 3.33
CA LEU A 34 5.31 6.30 3.79
C LEU A 34 4.10 6.30 4.71
N THR A 35 4.03 7.26 5.62
CA THR A 35 2.98 7.32 6.64
C THR A 35 2.62 8.75 6.97
N THR A 36 1.35 8.99 7.15
CA THR A 36 0.80 10.23 7.74
C THR A 36 -0.02 9.88 8.97
N THR A 37 0.08 10.68 10.02
CA THR A 37 -0.73 10.53 11.23
C THR A 37 -1.61 11.75 11.44
N LEU A 38 -2.89 11.51 11.66
CA LEU A 38 -3.85 12.51 12.16
C LEU A 38 -4.02 12.34 13.65
N MET A 39 -3.80 13.41 14.42
CA MET A 39 -4.18 13.53 15.83
C MET A 39 -5.48 14.33 15.87
N ALA A 40 -6.62 13.65 15.92
CA ALA A 40 -7.93 14.25 15.72
C ALA A 40 -9.02 13.46 16.43
N THR A 41 -10.14 14.13 16.73
CA THR A 41 -11.38 13.46 17.11
C THR A 41 -12.15 13.01 15.86
N GLU A 42 -13.12 12.10 16.02
CA GLU A 42 -14.03 11.71 14.92
C GLU A 42 -14.74 12.93 14.31
N ASN A 43 -15.17 13.87 15.17
CA ASN A 43 -15.84 15.09 14.71
C ASN A 43 -14.91 16.02 13.92
N ASP A 44 -13.62 16.06 14.23
CA ASP A 44 -12.64 16.83 13.45
C ASP A 44 -12.46 16.20 12.07
N ILE A 45 -12.43 14.87 11.98
CA ILE A 45 -12.34 14.15 10.70
C ILE A 45 -13.56 14.44 9.84
N LEU A 46 -14.76 14.31 10.39
CA LEU A 46 -16.01 14.58 9.67
C LEU A 46 -16.12 16.02 9.17
N LYS A 47 -15.55 16.97 9.90
CA LYS A 47 -15.55 18.38 9.48
C LYS A 47 -14.50 18.75 8.46
N ASN A 48 -13.49 17.89 8.29
CA ASN A 48 -12.32 18.15 7.44
C ASN A 48 -12.07 17.01 6.46
N GLU A 49 -13.13 16.46 5.86
CA GLU A 49 -13.07 15.33 4.94
C GLU A 49 -12.11 15.60 3.75
N GLU A 50 -12.09 16.81 3.22
CA GLU A 50 -11.20 17.18 2.11
C GLU A 50 -9.72 17.10 2.49
N LEU A 51 -9.36 17.46 3.73
CA LEU A 51 -8.00 17.28 4.22
C LEU A 51 -7.64 15.79 4.31
N VAL A 52 -8.57 14.97 4.80
CA VAL A 52 -8.37 13.52 4.89
C VAL A 52 -8.16 12.89 3.51
N GLU A 53 -8.97 13.27 2.52
CA GLU A 53 -8.79 12.81 1.14
C GLU A 53 -7.42 13.25 0.57
N THR A 54 -7.03 14.48 0.79
CA THR A 54 -5.70 14.97 0.39
C THR A 54 -4.58 14.13 1.02
N LEU A 55 -4.68 13.80 2.30
CA LEU A 55 -3.66 13.01 3.00
C LEU A 55 -3.60 11.55 2.49
N LYS A 56 -4.72 10.99 2.05
CA LYS A 56 -4.77 9.66 1.42
C LYS A 56 -3.98 9.62 0.11
N ASP A 57 -4.00 10.71 -0.65
CA ASP A 57 -3.29 10.81 -1.92
C ASP A 57 -1.76 10.95 -1.75
N VAL A 58 -1.31 11.45 -0.61
CA VAL A 58 0.12 11.69 -0.37
C VAL A 58 0.81 10.62 0.50
N CYS A 59 0.10 9.62 1.02
CA CYS A 59 0.74 8.61 1.86
C CYS A 59 0.29 7.17 1.55
N GLY A 60 1.12 6.22 1.93
CA GLY A 60 0.78 4.79 1.82
C GLY A 60 0.05 4.23 3.03
N ARG A 61 0.15 4.89 4.18
CA ARG A 61 -0.51 4.48 5.42
C ARG A 61 -0.98 5.69 6.21
N LEU A 62 -2.28 5.79 6.42
CA LEU A 62 -2.89 6.84 7.22
C LEU A 62 -3.22 6.28 8.60
N VAL A 63 -2.68 6.90 9.64
CA VAL A 63 -2.82 6.48 11.04
C VAL A 63 -3.66 7.52 11.79
N LEU A 64 -4.59 7.08 12.63
CA LEU A 64 -5.37 7.95 13.51
C LEU A 64 -4.88 7.78 14.96
N ASN A 65 -4.55 8.91 15.60
CA ASN A 65 -4.17 9.01 17.02
C ASN A 65 -3.11 8.01 17.47
N GLY A 66 -2.14 7.72 16.60
CA GLY A 66 -1.07 6.78 16.85
C GLY A 66 0.28 7.25 16.31
N VAL A 67 1.34 6.61 16.77
CA VAL A 67 2.69 6.84 16.27
C VAL A 67 3.06 5.66 15.38
N PRO A 68 3.55 5.89 14.15
CA PRO A 68 3.83 4.83 13.19
C PRO A 68 5.15 4.09 13.52
N THR A 69 5.30 3.62 14.76
CA THR A 69 6.53 2.98 15.25
C THR A 69 6.68 1.51 14.89
N GLY A 70 5.63 0.88 14.37
CA GLY A 70 5.64 -0.54 14.07
C GLY A 70 4.92 -0.88 12.78
N VAL A 71 5.29 -2.05 12.26
CA VAL A 71 4.61 -2.73 11.16
C VAL A 71 4.24 -4.13 11.62
N GLU A 72 3.14 -4.66 11.10
CA GLU A 72 2.63 -5.97 11.45
C GLU A 72 2.76 -6.93 10.26
N VAL A 73 3.00 -8.20 10.52
CA VAL A 73 3.05 -9.23 9.46
C VAL A 73 1.64 -9.72 9.18
N CYS A 74 0.89 -8.96 8.40
CA CYS A 74 -0.47 -9.33 7.96
C CYS A 74 -0.70 -8.90 6.51
N LEU A 75 -1.74 -9.45 5.88
CA LEU A 75 -2.08 -9.13 4.48
C LEU A 75 -2.52 -7.67 4.29
N ALA A 76 -3.10 -7.06 5.33
CA ALA A 76 -3.54 -5.67 5.28
C ALA A 76 -2.41 -4.64 5.47
N MET A 77 -1.19 -5.09 5.83
CA MET A 77 -0.08 -4.16 6.05
C MET A 77 0.39 -3.56 4.75
N GLN A 78 0.40 -2.24 4.72
CA GLN A 78 0.99 -1.45 3.65
C GLN A 78 2.10 -0.57 4.20
N HIS A 79 3.34 -0.84 3.78
CA HIS A 79 4.48 0.02 4.02
C HIS A 79 5.10 0.40 2.68
N GLY A 80 4.52 1.38 2.09
CA GLY A 80 4.80 1.92 0.77
C GLY A 80 4.22 3.32 0.68
N GLY A 81 3.99 3.80 -0.52
CA GLY A 81 3.38 5.12 -0.72
C GLY A 81 3.64 5.63 -2.12
N PRO A 82 3.10 6.80 -2.46
CA PRO A 82 3.39 7.46 -3.73
C PRO A 82 4.88 7.81 -3.85
N PHE A 83 5.36 7.96 -5.08
CA PHE A 83 6.72 8.46 -5.29
C PHE A 83 6.91 9.84 -4.63
N PRO A 84 8.02 10.13 -3.95
CA PRO A 84 9.26 9.34 -3.85
C PRO A 84 9.31 8.34 -2.68
N ALA A 85 8.24 8.15 -1.90
CA ALA A 85 8.23 7.21 -0.79
C ALA A 85 8.57 5.78 -1.23
N THR A 86 8.11 5.37 -2.41
CA THR A 86 8.55 4.13 -3.07
C THR A 86 8.67 4.32 -4.57
N THR A 87 9.44 3.44 -5.21
CA THR A 87 9.56 3.40 -6.68
C THR A 87 8.41 2.66 -7.35
N ASP A 88 7.67 1.86 -6.60
CA ASP A 88 6.48 1.16 -7.07
C ASP A 88 5.45 1.03 -5.93
N SER A 89 4.43 1.86 -5.98
CA SER A 89 3.37 1.96 -4.96
C SER A 89 2.43 0.75 -4.93
N ARG A 90 2.50 -0.17 -5.90
CA ARG A 90 1.67 -1.37 -5.94
C ARG A 90 2.10 -2.43 -4.92
N PHE A 91 3.32 -2.31 -4.37
CA PHE A 91 3.90 -3.29 -3.48
C PHE A 91 4.22 -2.69 -2.12
N THR A 92 3.94 -3.47 -1.08
CA THR A 92 4.45 -3.17 0.27
C THR A 92 5.89 -3.66 0.41
N SER A 93 6.70 -2.98 1.22
CA SER A 93 8.08 -3.42 1.54
C SER A 93 8.13 -4.40 2.71
N VAL A 94 7.07 -4.51 3.52
CA VAL A 94 6.97 -5.38 4.69
C VAL A 94 5.59 -6.02 4.75
N GLY A 95 5.42 -7.01 5.64
CA GLY A 95 4.19 -7.77 5.77
C GLY A 95 4.15 -9.00 4.87
N ALA A 96 3.03 -9.74 4.91
CA ALA A 96 2.89 -11.00 4.19
C ALA A 96 3.02 -10.84 2.66
N ASP A 97 2.56 -9.70 2.13
CA ASP A 97 2.58 -9.42 0.70
C ASP A 97 3.92 -8.83 0.19
N GLY A 98 4.89 -8.62 1.08
CA GLY A 98 6.22 -8.11 0.70
C GLY A 98 6.94 -8.97 -0.34
N ILE A 99 6.68 -10.27 -0.38
CA ILE A 99 7.25 -11.20 -1.37
C ILE A 99 6.88 -10.83 -2.81
N LYS A 100 5.72 -10.19 -3.02
CA LYS A 100 5.24 -9.80 -4.35
C LYS A 100 6.18 -8.82 -5.07
N ARG A 101 7.01 -8.07 -4.32
CA ARG A 101 8.05 -7.21 -4.92
C ARG A 101 9.11 -7.97 -5.70
N PHE A 102 9.33 -9.23 -5.35
CA PHE A 102 10.37 -10.09 -5.92
C PHE A 102 9.81 -11.09 -6.92
N ALA A 103 8.51 -11.03 -7.21
CA ALA A 103 7.83 -11.91 -8.12
C ALA A 103 7.29 -11.12 -9.33
N ARG A 104 7.16 -11.80 -10.44
CA ARG A 104 6.45 -11.29 -11.61
C ARG A 104 5.50 -12.34 -12.16
N PRO A 105 4.37 -11.94 -12.71
CA PRO A 105 3.49 -12.88 -13.38
C PRO A 105 4.15 -13.44 -14.66
N ILE A 106 3.80 -14.68 -14.98
CA ILE A 106 4.09 -15.34 -16.26
C ILE A 106 2.81 -15.98 -16.78
N ALA A 107 2.53 -15.85 -18.05
CA ALA A 107 1.40 -16.50 -18.71
C ALA A 107 1.88 -17.67 -19.56
N PHE A 108 1.16 -18.78 -19.50
CA PHE A 108 1.33 -19.93 -20.41
C PHE A 108 0.15 -19.93 -21.39
N GLN A 109 0.45 -19.86 -22.69
CA GLN A 109 -0.56 -19.88 -23.73
C GLN A 109 -0.27 -21.03 -24.69
N ASN A 110 -1.28 -21.87 -24.97
CA ASN A 110 -1.19 -23.04 -25.85
C ASN A 110 -0.14 -24.09 -25.41
N TRP A 111 0.18 -24.12 -24.11
CA TRP A 111 1.07 -25.14 -23.57
C TRP A 111 0.33 -26.44 -23.30
N PRO A 112 0.91 -27.61 -23.68
CA PRO A 112 0.35 -28.90 -23.29
C PRO A 112 0.31 -29.03 -21.76
N ASP A 113 -0.79 -29.59 -21.23
CA ASP A 113 -0.99 -29.75 -19.77
C ASP A 113 0.18 -30.45 -19.07
N ILE A 114 0.74 -31.48 -19.74
CA ILE A 114 1.86 -32.26 -19.20
C ILE A 114 3.14 -31.43 -18.97
N LEU A 115 3.29 -30.31 -19.67
CA LEU A 115 4.45 -29.42 -19.58
C LEU A 115 4.21 -28.22 -18.65
N LEU A 116 2.99 -28.07 -18.14
CA LEU A 116 2.69 -27.04 -17.15
C LEU A 116 3.27 -27.40 -15.77
N PRO A 117 3.62 -26.39 -14.95
CA PRO A 117 3.92 -26.62 -13.55
C PRO A 117 2.68 -27.17 -12.82
N ASP A 118 2.90 -27.90 -11.73
CA ASP A 118 1.82 -28.63 -11.02
C ASP A 118 0.70 -27.71 -10.53
N GLU A 119 1.02 -26.46 -10.21
CA GLU A 119 0.07 -25.41 -9.82
C GLU A 119 -0.97 -25.09 -10.90
N LEU A 120 -0.61 -25.31 -12.18
CA LEU A 120 -1.43 -24.95 -13.34
C LEU A 120 -2.02 -26.15 -14.07
N LYS A 121 -1.62 -27.38 -13.74
CA LYS A 121 -2.15 -28.60 -14.37
C LYS A 121 -3.66 -28.74 -14.16
N ASN A 122 -4.37 -29.17 -15.17
CA ASN A 122 -5.81 -29.39 -15.12
C ASN A 122 -6.23 -30.31 -13.94
N ALA A 123 -5.45 -31.34 -13.69
CA ALA A 123 -5.71 -32.29 -12.59
C ALA A 123 -5.60 -31.70 -11.17
N ASN A 124 -5.03 -30.50 -10.99
CA ASN A 124 -4.76 -29.88 -9.68
C ASN A 124 -4.08 -30.86 -8.70
N PRO A 125 -2.93 -31.41 -9.01
CA PRO A 125 -2.29 -32.43 -8.19
C PRO A 125 -1.92 -31.95 -6.79
N LEU A 126 -1.75 -30.65 -6.60
CA LEU A 126 -1.46 -30.02 -5.30
C LEU A 126 -2.72 -29.74 -4.48
N ASN A 127 -3.91 -29.93 -5.04
CA ASN A 127 -5.19 -29.62 -4.39
C ASN A 127 -5.23 -28.18 -3.82
N ILE A 128 -4.72 -27.21 -4.56
CA ILE A 128 -4.65 -25.80 -4.16
C ILE A 128 -5.83 -25.01 -4.72
N TRP A 129 -6.15 -23.91 -4.05
CA TRP A 129 -7.10 -22.93 -4.57
C TRP A 129 -6.53 -22.21 -5.79
N ARG A 130 -7.30 -22.17 -6.86
CA ARG A 130 -6.98 -21.51 -8.13
C ARG A 130 -8.15 -20.66 -8.57
N THR A 131 -7.90 -19.70 -9.45
CA THR A 131 -8.96 -18.99 -10.15
C THR A 131 -9.14 -19.63 -11.54
N VAL A 132 -10.31 -20.17 -11.78
CA VAL A 132 -10.71 -20.76 -13.06
C VAL A 132 -11.92 -20.00 -13.56
N ASP A 133 -11.88 -19.44 -14.75
CA ASP A 133 -12.95 -18.62 -15.34
C ASP A 133 -13.46 -17.54 -14.37
N ASN A 134 -12.51 -16.85 -13.72
CA ASN A 134 -12.76 -15.80 -12.71
C ASN A 134 -13.47 -16.27 -11.43
N LYS A 135 -13.51 -17.57 -11.16
CA LYS A 135 -14.08 -18.14 -9.93
C LYS A 135 -13.02 -18.92 -9.16
N PRO A 136 -12.96 -18.78 -7.82
CA PRO A 136 -12.09 -19.61 -7.02
C PRO A 136 -12.59 -21.06 -7.03
N SER A 137 -11.68 -22.01 -7.23
CA SER A 137 -11.98 -23.45 -7.25
C SER A 137 -10.77 -24.27 -6.84
N THR A 138 -11.01 -25.44 -6.26
CA THR A 138 -10.05 -26.52 -6.07
C THR A 138 -10.28 -27.68 -7.05
N ASP A 139 -11.30 -27.58 -7.91
CA ASP A 139 -11.71 -28.65 -8.79
C ASP A 139 -10.66 -28.94 -9.89
N LYS A 140 -10.70 -30.15 -10.36
CA LYS A 140 -10.02 -30.55 -11.60
C LYS A 140 -10.75 -29.97 -12.79
N LEU A 141 -9.99 -29.52 -13.78
CA LEU A 141 -10.55 -29.14 -15.10
C LEU A 141 -10.66 -30.41 -15.95
N VAL A 142 -11.75 -30.49 -16.72
CA VAL A 142 -12.04 -31.60 -17.62
C VAL A 142 -11.60 -31.23 -19.03
#